data_2e7562466c247f1f8dd75a5a059189b0
#
_entry.id   2e7562466c247f1f8dd75a5a059189b0
#
_cell.length_a   1.000
_cell.length_b   1.000
_cell.length_c   1.000
_cell.angle_alpha   90.00
_cell.angle_beta   90.00
_cell.angle_gamma   90.00
#
_symmetry.space_group_name_H-M   'P 1'
#
loop_
_entity.id
_entity.type
_entity.pdbx_description
1 polymer ?
#
loop_
_entity_poly.entity_id
_entity_poly.type
_entity_poly.pdbx_seq_one_letter_code
_entity_poly.pdbx_strand_id
1 'polypeptide(L)'
;MSETKTAEQLAAETKAAFDKSLDSVKGIAEEALGKAKSGEELSASLKEKADEALTGLNALKATLAEVEQKMSRGGGEPEPVRTLGEQFTSSEEFKAFAATGFSDRNKANLRLKATLTTSTTNAAGSVGDGSPVTRLPGVVEVPQRRMTIRDLVSPGRMDGNSLEYVIEVGDPSAGAGMVAEGAVKPETDTQLDLRTLSAKVIAANMKASRQALDDVSFLRSMIDQRLLYKLAYREEVQMLTGDNTGQNLHGIIPQATAFAAAFTPTAASAIDRLRLSILQVALAEYPASGFVLHPTDWAKIELTKDGENRYIIGNPAGTLAPSLWGLPVVATQAISANTFLTGAFRLGAQVFDRWDARVETGYVNDDFTRNLVTILAEQRLAMAVYRPAAFVTGAVTPSGG
;
A
#
# COMPACT_ATOMS: atom_id res chain seq x y z
N MET A 1 -19.59 8.42 -56.70
CA MET A 1 -20.01 7.20 -56.00
C MET A 1 -18.78 6.65 -55.32
N SER A 2 -18.66 6.84 -54.05
CA SER A 2 -17.55 6.29 -53.25
C SER A 2 -17.96 4.89 -52.84
N GLU A 3 -17.28 3.87 -53.38
CA GLU A 3 -17.49 2.48 -52.98
C GLU A 3 -17.06 2.32 -51.51
N THR A 4 -18.01 2.05 -50.65
CA THR A 4 -17.77 1.70 -49.24
C THR A 4 -17.14 0.32 -49.21
N LYS A 5 -15.80 0.27 -49.07
CA LYS A 5 -15.05 -0.98 -48.89
C LYS A 5 -15.49 -1.69 -47.62
N THR A 6 -15.69 -2.99 -47.69
CA THR A 6 -16.03 -3.82 -46.55
C THR A 6 -14.86 -3.88 -45.54
N ALA A 7 -15.17 -4.10 -44.25
CA ALA A 7 -14.16 -4.15 -43.17
C ALA A 7 -13.06 -5.20 -43.46
N GLU A 8 -13.42 -6.32 -44.10
CA GLU A 8 -12.47 -7.35 -44.51
C GLU A 8 -11.52 -6.87 -45.62
N GLN A 9 -12.03 -6.10 -46.57
CA GLN A 9 -11.21 -5.52 -47.65
C GLN A 9 -10.25 -4.46 -47.12
N LEU A 10 -10.69 -3.63 -46.14
CA LEU A 10 -9.84 -2.65 -45.47
C LEU A 10 -8.74 -3.34 -44.61
N ALA A 11 -9.08 -4.41 -43.91
CA ALA A 11 -8.11 -5.19 -43.14
C ALA A 11 -7.07 -5.88 -44.04
N ALA A 12 -7.46 -6.40 -45.21
CA ALA A 12 -6.55 -7.00 -46.17
C ALA A 12 -5.61 -5.96 -46.81
N GLU A 13 -6.13 -4.77 -47.17
CA GLU A 13 -5.33 -3.66 -47.71
C GLU A 13 -4.36 -3.09 -46.66
N THR A 14 -4.77 -2.93 -45.41
CA THR A 14 -3.90 -2.45 -44.34
C THR A 14 -2.80 -3.44 -44.00
N LYS A 15 -3.09 -4.74 -44.01
CA LYS A 15 -2.08 -5.79 -43.83
C LYS A 15 -1.06 -5.78 -44.98
N ALA A 16 -1.51 -5.71 -46.23
CA ALA A 16 -0.60 -5.64 -47.37
C ALA A 16 0.26 -4.36 -47.38
N ALA A 17 -0.29 -3.23 -46.94
CA ALA A 17 0.45 -1.98 -46.81
C ALA A 17 1.46 -2.04 -45.66
N PHE A 18 1.13 -2.71 -44.54
CA PHE A 18 2.03 -2.94 -43.43
C PHE A 18 3.21 -3.81 -43.81
N ASP A 19 2.97 -4.96 -44.49
CA ASP A 19 4.01 -5.86 -44.96
C ASP A 19 4.98 -5.13 -45.90
N LYS A 20 4.45 -4.32 -46.83
CA LYS A 20 5.25 -3.53 -47.75
C LYS A 20 6.10 -2.45 -47.07
N SER A 21 5.56 -1.78 -46.04
CA SER A 21 6.33 -0.80 -45.28
C SER A 21 7.40 -1.46 -44.40
N LEU A 22 7.14 -2.64 -43.85
CA LEU A 22 8.07 -3.42 -43.06
C LEU A 22 9.26 -3.90 -43.93
N ASP A 23 8.99 -4.34 -45.17
CA ASP A 23 10.04 -4.71 -46.13
C ASP A 23 10.90 -3.49 -46.54
N SER A 24 10.30 -2.32 -46.72
CA SER A 24 11.05 -1.10 -47.02
C SER A 24 11.95 -0.65 -45.84
N VAL A 25 11.46 -0.71 -44.62
CA VAL A 25 12.25 -0.40 -43.42
C VAL A 25 13.40 -1.40 -43.24
N LYS A 26 13.14 -2.67 -43.50
CA LYS A 26 14.16 -3.72 -43.45
C LYS A 26 15.27 -3.48 -44.48
N GLY A 27 14.89 -3.12 -45.71
CA GLY A 27 15.85 -2.75 -46.77
C GLY A 27 16.71 -1.54 -46.40
N ILE A 28 16.12 -0.49 -45.82
CA ILE A 28 16.84 0.69 -45.35
C ILE A 28 17.78 0.34 -44.18
N ALA A 29 17.35 -0.53 -43.26
CA ALA A 29 18.18 -0.98 -42.15
C ALA A 29 19.38 -1.83 -42.60
N GLU A 30 19.18 -2.72 -43.59
CA GLU A 30 20.25 -3.53 -44.18
C GLU A 30 21.25 -2.67 -44.95
N GLU A 31 20.80 -1.65 -45.69
CA GLU A 31 21.65 -0.70 -46.38
C GLU A 31 22.45 0.16 -45.41
N ALA A 32 21.80 0.64 -44.32
CA ALA A 32 22.47 1.38 -43.27
C ALA A 32 23.54 0.55 -42.53
N LEU A 33 23.22 -0.74 -42.25
CA LEU A 33 24.15 -1.68 -41.62
C LEU A 33 25.34 -2.01 -42.54
N GLY A 34 25.09 -2.13 -43.86
CA GLY A 34 26.13 -2.34 -44.85
C GLY A 34 27.10 -1.16 -44.91
N LYS A 35 26.60 0.07 -44.93
CA LYS A 35 27.42 1.31 -44.91
C LYS A 35 28.16 1.53 -43.57
N ALA A 36 27.53 1.20 -42.47
CA ALA A 36 28.20 1.26 -41.14
C ALA A 36 29.37 0.25 -41.05
N LYS A 37 29.27 -0.90 -41.68
CA LYS A 37 30.36 -1.89 -41.76
C LYS A 37 31.51 -1.46 -42.66
N SER A 38 31.24 -0.66 -43.71
CA SER A 38 32.26 -0.12 -44.60
C SER A 38 32.91 1.17 -44.10
N GLY A 39 32.47 1.74 -42.98
CA GLY A 39 33.04 2.95 -42.40
C GLY A 39 32.67 4.25 -43.16
N GLU A 40 31.68 4.22 -44.04
CA GLU A 40 31.17 5.38 -44.75
C GLU A 40 30.12 6.13 -43.93
N GLU A 41 30.13 7.48 -44.00
CA GLU A 41 29.09 8.29 -43.35
C GLU A 41 27.72 8.06 -44.02
N LEU A 42 26.67 8.01 -43.16
CA LEU A 42 25.29 7.91 -43.62
C LEU A 42 24.94 9.07 -44.55
N SER A 43 24.64 8.76 -45.82
CA SER A 43 24.26 9.78 -46.78
C SER A 43 22.93 10.45 -46.44
N ALA A 44 22.80 11.75 -46.78
CA ALA A 44 21.57 12.53 -46.54
C ALA A 44 20.32 11.85 -47.12
N SER A 45 20.45 11.17 -48.23
CA SER A 45 19.38 10.42 -48.90
C SER A 45 18.88 9.20 -48.11
N LEU A 46 19.73 8.60 -47.25
CA LEU A 46 19.34 7.47 -46.40
C LEU A 46 18.56 7.95 -45.17
N LYS A 47 18.92 9.12 -44.65
CA LYS A 47 18.17 9.78 -43.57
C LYS A 47 16.77 10.19 -44.04
N GLU A 48 16.69 10.77 -45.27
CA GLU A 48 15.42 11.19 -45.86
C GLU A 48 14.48 9.98 -46.11
N LYS A 49 15.00 8.87 -46.58
CA LYS A 49 14.24 7.62 -46.75
C LYS A 49 13.81 7.02 -45.40
N ALA A 50 14.63 7.12 -44.39
CA ALA A 50 14.28 6.65 -43.02
C ALA A 50 13.17 7.50 -42.41
N ASP A 51 13.20 8.82 -42.58
CA ASP A 51 12.18 9.74 -42.10
C ASP A 51 10.84 9.55 -42.88
N GLU A 52 10.91 9.30 -44.19
CA GLU A 52 9.74 8.98 -45.01
C GLU A 52 9.10 7.65 -44.58
N ALA A 53 9.93 6.63 -44.32
CA ALA A 53 9.45 5.32 -43.83
C ALA A 53 8.84 5.42 -42.42
N LEU A 54 9.40 6.22 -41.52
CA LEU A 54 8.86 6.49 -40.16
C LEU A 54 7.51 7.23 -40.25
N THR A 55 7.41 8.21 -41.15
CA THR A 55 6.16 8.95 -41.38
C THR A 55 5.07 8.03 -41.92
N GLY A 56 5.42 7.14 -42.85
CA GLY A 56 4.53 6.10 -43.39
C GLY A 56 4.06 5.11 -42.32
N LEU A 57 4.95 4.66 -41.47
CA LEU A 57 4.60 3.79 -40.35
C LEU A 57 3.64 4.46 -39.34
N ASN A 58 3.84 5.74 -39.05
CA ASN A 58 2.96 6.47 -38.15
C ASN A 58 1.56 6.68 -38.74
N ALA A 59 1.46 6.95 -40.04
CA ALA A 59 0.20 7.04 -40.76
C ALA A 59 -0.53 5.68 -40.78
N LEU A 60 0.19 4.59 -41.00
CA LEU A 60 -0.36 3.24 -40.94
C LEU A 60 -0.84 2.83 -39.53
N LYS A 61 -0.12 3.22 -38.51
CA LYS A 61 -0.52 2.99 -37.12
C LYS A 61 -1.80 3.74 -36.76
N ALA A 62 -1.98 4.94 -37.27
CA ALA A 62 -3.21 5.72 -37.10
C ALA A 62 -4.41 5.06 -37.81
N THR A 63 -4.22 4.56 -39.05
CA THR A 63 -5.28 3.84 -39.78
C THR A 63 -5.63 2.51 -39.15
N LEU A 64 -4.65 1.80 -38.58
CA LEU A 64 -4.87 0.55 -37.87
C LEU A 64 -5.68 0.77 -36.59
N ALA A 65 -5.39 1.84 -35.84
CA ALA A 65 -6.16 2.24 -34.68
C ALA A 65 -7.62 2.62 -35.06
N GLU A 66 -7.82 3.25 -36.20
CA GLU A 66 -9.15 3.58 -36.71
C GLU A 66 -9.94 2.33 -37.11
N VAL A 67 -9.28 1.34 -37.72
CA VAL A 67 -9.88 0.05 -38.10
C VAL A 67 -10.20 -0.76 -36.83
N GLU A 68 -9.30 -0.83 -35.84
CA GLU A 68 -9.57 -1.48 -34.57
C GLU A 68 -10.73 -0.81 -33.84
N GLN A 69 -10.82 0.51 -33.85
CA GLN A 69 -11.93 1.24 -33.28
C GLN A 69 -13.26 0.97 -33.97
N LYS A 70 -13.23 0.83 -35.32
CA LYS A 70 -14.41 0.45 -36.11
C LYS A 70 -14.82 -0.99 -35.88
N MET A 71 -13.86 -1.91 -35.72
CA MET A 71 -14.13 -3.30 -35.37
C MET A 71 -14.65 -3.45 -33.94
N SER A 72 -14.11 -2.71 -32.96
CA SER A 72 -14.56 -2.75 -31.58
C SER A 72 -15.95 -2.12 -31.36
N ARG A 73 -16.35 -1.22 -32.24
CA ARG A 73 -17.70 -0.63 -32.24
C ARG A 73 -18.77 -1.52 -32.87
N GLY A 74 -18.39 -2.76 -33.29
CA GLY A 74 -19.35 -3.69 -33.89
C GLY A 74 -20.09 -3.02 -35.06
N GLY A 75 -19.35 -2.67 -36.10
CA GLY A 75 -19.92 -2.00 -37.30
C GLY A 75 -20.74 -2.96 -38.16
N GLY A 76 -21.81 -3.49 -37.62
CA GLY A 76 -22.96 -3.89 -38.38
C GLY A 76 -23.98 -2.79 -38.26
N GLU A 77 -24.39 -2.16 -39.37
CA GLU A 77 -25.70 -1.51 -39.38
C GLU A 77 -26.69 -2.51 -38.78
N PRO A 78 -27.55 -2.06 -37.82
CA PRO A 78 -28.59 -2.94 -37.35
C PRO A 78 -29.43 -3.30 -38.57
N GLU A 79 -29.36 -4.58 -39.00
CA GLU A 79 -30.36 -5.06 -39.96
C GLU A 79 -31.72 -4.63 -39.39
N PRO A 80 -32.58 -4.02 -40.21
CA PRO A 80 -33.88 -3.60 -39.76
C PRO A 80 -34.55 -4.81 -39.11
N VAL A 81 -34.96 -4.67 -37.86
CA VAL A 81 -35.56 -5.74 -37.06
C VAL A 81 -36.80 -6.19 -37.82
N ARG A 82 -36.65 -7.23 -38.61
CA ARG A 82 -37.76 -7.83 -39.36
C ARG A 82 -38.75 -8.36 -38.34
N THR A 83 -39.99 -8.02 -38.50
CA THR A 83 -41.06 -8.55 -37.64
C THR A 83 -41.10 -10.07 -37.73
N LEU A 84 -41.57 -10.76 -36.68
CA LEU A 84 -41.69 -12.21 -36.69
C LEU A 84 -42.47 -12.72 -37.91
N GLY A 85 -43.45 -11.94 -38.39
CA GLY A 85 -44.21 -12.22 -39.60
C GLY A 85 -43.35 -12.14 -40.89
N GLU A 86 -42.47 -11.15 -40.99
CA GLU A 86 -41.55 -11.01 -42.13
C GLU A 86 -40.48 -12.10 -42.14
N GLN A 87 -39.98 -12.49 -40.95
CA GLN A 87 -39.06 -13.63 -40.83
C GLN A 87 -39.71 -14.95 -41.24
N PHE A 88 -40.98 -15.14 -40.86
CA PHE A 88 -41.76 -16.31 -41.20
C PHE A 88 -42.01 -16.36 -42.70
N THR A 89 -42.48 -15.28 -43.31
CA THR A 89 -42.82 -15.20 -44.74
C THR A 89 -41.61 -15.25 -45.64
N SER A 90 -40.42 -14.83 -45.17
CA SER A 90 -39.17 -14.87 -45.93
C SER A 90 -38.43 -16.23 -45.77
N SER A 91 -38.82 -17.10 -44.84
CA SER A 91 -38.20 -18.41 -44.61
C SER A 91 -38.38 -19.35 -45.82
N GLU A 92 -37.35 -20.12 -46.09
CA GLU A 92 -37.40 -21.11 -47.19
C GLU A 92 -38.45 -22.19 -46.94
N GLU A 93 -38.68 -22.52 -45.69
CA GLU A 93 -39.71 -23.50 -45.23
C GLU A 93 -41.13 -23.00 -45.55
N PHE A 94 -41.41 -21.69 -45.36
CA PHE A 94 -42.67 -21.11 -45.72
C PHE A 94 -42.85 -21.00 -47.24
N LYS A 95 -41.75 -20.63 -47.98
CA LYS A 95 -41.77 -20.61 -49.45
C LYS A 95 -42.01 -21.98 -50.04
N ALA A 96 -41.37 -23.02 -49.48
CA ALA A 96 -41.62 -24.41 -49.87
C ALA A 96 -43.07 -24.87 -49.56
N PHE A 97 -43.56 -24.47 -48.39
CA PHE A 97 -44.96 -24.75 -48.00
C PHE A 97 -45.96 -24.05 -48.92
N ALA A 98 -45.72 -22.78 -49.26
CA ALA A 98 -46.58 -22.05 -50.20
C ALA A 98 -46.53 -22.62 -51.62
N ALA A 99 -45.39 -23.18 -52.06
CA ALA A 99 -45.24 -23.81 -53.37
C ALA A 99 -45.96 -25.16 -53.49
N THR A 100 -46.17 -25.89 -52.33
CA THR A 100 -46.83 -27.21 -52.32
C THR A 100 -48.36 -27.15 -52.14
N GLY A 101 -48.92 -25.94 -52.00
CA GLY A 101 -50.36 -25.72 -51.77
C GLY A 101 -50.79 -25.97 -50.32
N PHE A 102 -51.74 -25.19 -49.84
CA PHE A 102 -52.28 -25.29 -48.49
C PHE A 102 -53.10 -26.59 -48.34
N SER A 103 -52.55 -27.55 -47.63
CA SER A 103 -53.19 -28.84 -47.32
C SER A 103 -53.12 -29.05 -45.81
N ASP A 104 -54.22 -29.62 -45.24
CA ASP A 104 -54.37 -29.89 -43.79
C ASP A 104 -53.31 -30.85 -43.21
N ARG A 105 -52.51 -31.49 -44.07
CA ARG A 105 -51.48 -32.47 -43.65
C ARG A 105 -50.07 -31.87 -43.58
N ASN A 106 -49.83 -30.67 -44.12
CA ASN A 106 -48.52 -30.06 -44.19
C ASN A 106 -48.46 -28.93 -43.14
N LYS A 107 -47.40 -28.92 -42.32
CA LYS A 107 -47.14 -27.88 -41.29
C LYS A 107 -45.76 -27.27 -41.53
N ALA A 108 -45.70 -25.95 -41.70
CA ALA A 108 -44.45 -25.23 -41.69
C ALA A 108 -44.06 -24.91 -40.23
N ASN A 109 -42.90 -25.41 -39.79
CA ASN A 109 -42.37 -25.13 -38.45
C ASN A 109 -41.16 -24.20 -38.54
N LEU A 110 -41.32 -22.94 -38.16
CA LEU A 110 -40.21 -22.01 -38.04
C LEU A 110 -39.59 -22.13 -36.65
N ARG A 111 -38.33 -22.56 -36.61
CA ARG A 111 -37.53 -22.48 -35.36
C ARG A 111 -36.79 -21.14 -35.33
N LEU A 112 -37.34 -20.17 -34.61
CA LEU A 112 -36.67 -18.93 -34.34
C LEU A 112 -35.57 -19.18 -33.29
N LYS A 113 -34.33 -19.13 -33.71
CA LYS A 113 -33.19 -19.06 -32.76
C LYS A 113 -33.11 -17.64 -32.24
N ALA A 114 -33.89 -17.31 -31.21
CA ALA A 114 -33.62 -16.11 -30.43
C ALA A 114 -32.34 -16.37 -29.64
N THR A 115 -31.26 -15.71 -30.01
CA THR A 115 -30.02 -15.73 -29.24
C THR A 115 -30.23 -14.82 -28.03
N LEU A 116 -30.58 -15.40 -26.89
CA LEU A 116 -30.63 -14.69 -25.61
C LEU A 116 -29.18 -14.46 -25.15
N THR A 117 -28.78 -13.22 -25.02
CA THR A 117 -27.46 -12.84 -24.50
C THR A 117 -27.55 -12.48 -23.03
N THR A 118 -26.46 -12.66 -22.26
CA THR A 118 -26.35 -12.27 -20.87
C THR A 118 -26.07 -10.77 -20.69
N SER A 119 -26.35 -9.96 -21.72
CA SER A 119 -26.22 -8.51 -21.64
C SER A 119 -27.13 -7.94 -20.53
N THR A 120 -26.63 -7.00 -19.75
CA THR A 120 -27.37 -6.30 -18.68
C THR A 120 -28.29 -5.19 -19.19
N THR A 121 -28.33 -4.96 -20.51
CA THR A 121 -29.23 -4.00 -21.13
C THR A 121 -30.60 -4.64 -21.40
N ASN A 122 -31.69 -3.97 -21.07
CA ASN A 122 -33.08 -4.43 -21.35
C ASN A 122 -33.43 -4.32 -22.86
N ALA A 123 -32.50 -4.69 -23.73
CA ALA A 123 -32.72 -4.74 -25.15
C ALA A 123 -33.35 -6.09 -25.57
N ALA A 124 -34.07 -6.08 -26.70
CA ALA A 124 -34.65 -7.31 -27.26
C ALA A 124 -33.55 -8.33 -27.53
N GLY A 125 -33.67 -9.53 -26.94
CA GLY A 125 -32.65 -10.61 -27.04
C GLY A 125 -31.62 -10.61 -25.91
N SER A 126 -31.77 -9.80 -24.85
CA SER A 126 -30.97 -9.88 -23.65
C SER A 126 -31.79 -10.38 -22.45
N VAL A 127 -31.13 -11.03 -21.51
CA VAL A 127 -31.75 -11.46 -20.26
C VAL A 127 -31.98 -10.31 -19.29
N GLY A 128 -31.32 -9.15 -19.51
CA GLY A 128 -31.43 -7.95 -18.68
C GLY A 128 -31.19 -8.25 -17.20
N ASP A 129 -32.06 -7.72 -16.34
CA ASP A 129 -32.01 -7.91 -14.88
C ASP A 129 -32.26 -9.36 -14.42
N GLY A 130 -32.68 -10.26 -15.35
CA GLY A 130 -32.84 -11.69 -15.06
C GLY A 130 -31.52 -12.47 -15.03
N SER A 131 -30.38 -11.87 -15.39
CA SER A 131 -29.08 -12.51 -15.28
C SER A 131 -28.64 -12.57 -13.80
N PRO A 132 -28.46 -13.76 -13.20
CA PRO A 132 -28.08 -13.85 -11.80
C PRO A 132 -26.68 -13.29 -11.62
N VAL A 133 -26.56 -12.22 -10.85
CA VAL A 133 -25.27 -11.66 -10.44
C VAL A 133 -24.78 -12.44 -9.23
N THR A 134 -23.67 -13.14 -9.35
CA THR A 134 -23.00 -13.76 -8.21
C THR A 134 -22.32 -12.68 -7.39
N ARG A 135 -22.94 -12.29 -6.28
CA ARG A 135 -22.33 -11.37 -5.33
C ARG A 135 -21.50 -12.16 -4.32
N LEU A 136 -20.21 -11.89 -4.23
CA LEU A 136 -19.36 -12.44 -3.18
C LEU A 136 -19.89 -11.99 -1.80
N PRO A 137 -20.08 -12.90 -0.85
CA PRO A 137 -20.47 -12.53 0.51
C PRO A 137 -19.33 -11.78 1.19
N GLY A 138 -19.66 -10.68 1.87
CA GLY A 138 -18.70 -9.85 2.61
C GLY A 138 -18.24 -8.62 1.87
N VAL A 139 -17.38 -7.85 2.54
CA VAL A 139 -16.74 -6.63 2.04
C VAL A 139 -15.25 -6.89 1.95
N VAL A 140 -14.64 -6.56 0.82
CA VAL A 140 -13.17 -6.58 0.68
C VAL A 140 -12.62 -5.43 1.51
N GLU A 141 -11.94 -5.76 2.60
CA GLU A 141 -11.40 -4.78 3.53
C GLU A 141 -10.15 -4.09 2.96
N VAL A 142 -9.94 -2.83 3.38
CA VAL A 142 -8.71 -2.10 3.10
C VAL A 142 -7.54 -2.76 3.83
N PRO A 143 -6.36 -2.90 3.20
CA PRO A 143 -5.19 -3.49 3.85
C PRO A 143 -4.88 -2.83 5.20
N GLN A 144 -4.58 -3.66 6.19
CA GLN A 144 -4.25 -3.23 7.54
C GLN A 144 -2.78 -3.56 7.83
N ARG A 145 -2.04 -2.62 8.41
CA ARG A 145 -0.69 -2.89 8.87
C ARG A 145 -0.72 -3.60 10.22
N ARG A 146 0.27 -4.44 10.45
CA ARG A 146 0.48 -5.05 11.77
C ARG A 146 1.02 -3.98 12.74
N MET A 147 0.43 -3.88 13.91
CA MET A 147 0.92 -3.03 15.00
C MET A 147 1.99 -3.80 15.77
N THR A 148 3.14 -3.20 15.99
CA THR A 148 4.33 -3.90 16.52
C THR A 148 5.02 -3.17 17.67
N ILE A 149 4.79 -1.86 17.81
CA ILE A 149 5.52 -1.05 18.79
C ILE A 149 5.09 -1.38 20.21
N ARG A 150 3.81 -1.65 20.44
CA ARG A 150 3.30 -2.03 21.75
C ARG A 150 3.96 -3.32 22.29
N ASP A 151 4.26 -4.27 21.40
CA ASP A 151 4.90 -5.54 21.75
C ASP A 151 6.36 -5.37 22.19
N LEU A 152 7.00 -4.26 21.81
CA LEU A 152 8.38 -3.96 22.18
C LEU A 152 8.50 -3.39 23.59
N VAL A 153 7.48 -2.66 24.04
CA VAL A 153 7.46 -1.89 25.29
C VAL A 153 6.83 -2.73 26.40
N SER A 154 7.25 -2.52 27.65
CA SER A 154 6.65 -3.22 28.79
C SER A 154 5.20 -2.77 29.02
N PRO A 155 4.25 -3.71 29.19
CA PRO A 155 2.88 -3.36 29.56
C PRO A 155 2.77 -3.02 31.07
N GLY A 156 1.81 -2.18 31.42
CA GLY A 156 1.46 -1.83 32.79
C GLY A 156 -0.01 -1.47 32.89
N ARG A 157 -0.52 -1.36 34.11
CA ARG A 157 -1.86 -0.86 34.43
C ARG A 157 -1.80 0.27 35.40
N MET A 158 -2.73 1.19 35.32
CA MET A 158 -2.87 2.30 36.25
C MET A 158 -4.32 2.46 36.68
N ASP A 159 -4.52 2.79 37.98
CA ASP A 159 -5.84 2.99 38.56
C ASP A 159 -6.24 4.46 38.70
N GLY A 160 -5.25 5.35 38.69
CA GLY A 160 -5.45 6.80 38.80
C GLY A 160 -5.58 7.51 37.46
N ASN A 161 -5.82 8.81 37.50
CA ASN A 161 -5.78 9.71 36.36
C ASN A 161 -4.35 10.09 35.97
N SER A 162 -3.45 10.08 36.94
CA SER A 162 -2.02 10.35 36.79
C SER A 162 -1.20 9.26 37.48
N LEU A 163 -0.03 9.03 36.94
CA LEU A 163 1.00 8.16 37.50
C LEU A 163 2.18 9.03 37.89
N GLU A 164 2.66 8.87 39.13
CA GLU A 164 3.86 9.52 39.59
C GLU A 164 4.94 8.46 39.84
N TYR A 165 6.12 8.77 39.38
CA TYR A 165 7.28 7.92 39.63
C TYR A 165 8.52 8.78 39.86
N VAL A 166 9.42 8.26 40.71
CA VAL A 166 10.66 8.93 41.08
C VAL A 166 11.80 8.35 40.26
N ILE A 167 12.59 9.20 39.67
CA ILE A 167 13.83 8.82 38.99
C ILE A 167 15.03 9.38 39.72
N GLU A 168 16.08 8.57 39.79
CA GLU A 168 17.39 9.04 40.26
C GLU A 168 18.05 9.84 39.15
N VAL A 169 18.54 11.03 39.47
CA VAL A 169 19.23 11.94 38.56
C VAL A 169 20.64 12.15 39.05
N GLY A 170 21.61 12.10 38.16
CA GLY A 170 23.01 12.31 38.52
C GLY A 170 23.92 11.23 37.94
N ASP A 171 25.19 11.30 38.22
CA ASP A 171 26.19 10.31 37.78
C ASP A 171 26.27 9.22 38.87
N PRO A 172 25.96 7.96 38.57
CA PRO A 172 26.01 6.87 39.53
C PRO A 172 27.42 6.56 40.04
N SER A 173 28.46 7.05 39.35
CA SER A 173 29.85 6.88 39.75
C SER A 173 30.40 8.01 40.60
N ALA A 174 29.63 9.09 40.77
CA ALA A 174 30.08 10.25 41.55
C ALA A 174 30.17 9.93 43.04
N GLY A 175 31.19 10.43 43.67
CA GLY A 175 31.37 10.36 45.13
C GLY A 175 32.02 9.08 45.68
N ALA A 176 32.19 8.02 44.89
CA ALA A 176 32.95 6.85 45.30
C ALA A 176 34.44 6.98 44.95
N GLY A 177 35.33 6.78 45.90
CA GLY A 177 36.78 6.86 45.64
C GLY A 177 37.59 5.92 46.53
N MET A 178 38.80 5.60 46.11
CA MET A 178 39.75 4.87 46.90
C MET A 178 40.29 5.76 48.01
N VAL A 179 40.27 5.32 49.24
CA VAL A 179 40.62 6.15 50.42
C VAL A 179 41.76 5.47 51.17
N ALA A 180 42.82 6.23 51.47
CA ALA A 180 43.91 5.76 52.32
C ALA A 180 43.45 5.54 53.77
N GLU A 181 44.15 4.69 54.50
CA GLU A 181 43.87 4.44 55.92
C GLU A 181 43.93 5.74 56.71
N GLY A 182 42.85 6.06 57.46
CA GLY A 182 42.75 7.28 58.25
C GLY A 182 42.31 8.55 57.49
N ALA A 183 42.10 8.51 56.16
CA ALA A 183 41.61 9.65 55.38
C ALA A 183 40.08 9.75 55.40
N VAL A 184 39.57 10.97 55.22
CA VAL A 184 38.13 11.26 55.16
C VAL A 184 37.56 10.59 53.87
N LYS A 185 36.46 9.88 54.06
CA LYS A 185 35.75 9.22 52.93
C LYS A 185 34.93 10.27 52.16
N PRO A 186 34.88 10.20 50.82
CA PRO A 186 34.05 11.09 50.05
C PRO A 186 32.55 10.85 50.33
N GLU A 187 31.78 11.92 50.38
CA GLU A 187 30.31 11.86 50.49
C GLU A 187 29.70 11.66 49.10
N THR A 188 28.68 10.82 49.02
CA THR A 188 27.88 10.59 47.85
C THR A 188 26.49 11.17 48.07
N ASP A 189 26.01 11.99 47.14
CA ASP A 189 24.67 12.54 47.13
C ASP A 189 23.86 11.93 45.98
N THR A 190 22.61 11.53 46.29
CA THR A 190 21.69 10.98 45.32
C THR A 190 20.51 11.94 45.15
N GLN A 191 20.35 12.48 43.93
CA GLN A 191 19.25 13.37 43.61
C GLN A 191 18.07 12.58 43.05
N LEU A 192 16.88 12.84 43.57
CA LEU A 192 15.63 12.21 43.16
C LEU A 192 14.73 13.26 42.48
N ASP A 193 14.25 12.96 41.30
CA ASP A 193 13.32 13.81 40.52
C ASP A 193 11.96 13.11 40.38
N LEU A 194 10.89 13.81 40.74
CA LEU A 194 9.52 13.32 40.64
C LEU A 194 8.96 13.63 39.25
N ARG A 195 8.56 12.61 38.56
CA ARG A 195 7.92 12.72 37.26
C ARG A 195 6.44 12.34 37.33
N THR A 196 5.59 13.18 36.76
CA THR A 196 4.14 12.97 36.71
C THR A 196 3.67 12.77 35.29
N LEU A 197 2.93 11.72 35.05
CA LEU A 197 2.30 11.39 33.77
C LEU A 197 0.79 11.42 33.89
N SER A 198 0.09 12.05 32.99
CA SER A 198 -1.38 12.02 32.91
C SER A 198 -1.86 11.03 31.85
N ALA A 199 -2.90 10.26 32.18
CA ALA A 199 -3.54 9.38 31.23
C ALA A 199 -4.30 10.18 30.17
N LYS A 200 -4.03 9.91 28.90
CA LYS A 200 -4.66 10.54 27.73
C LYS A 200 -5.67 9.60 27.09
N VAL A 201 -6.72 10.16 26.50
CA VAL A 201 -7.77 9.41 25.81
C VAL A 201 -7.54 9.45 24.32
N ILE A 202 -7.57 8.27 23.69
CA ILE A 202 -7.64 8.12 22.25
C ILE A 202 -9.06 7.66 21.94
N ALA A 203 -9.78 8.37 21.07
CA ALA A 203 -11.15 8.05 20.71
C ALA A 203 -11.37 8.18 19.21
N ALA A 204 -12.30 7.38 18.70
CA ALA A 204 -12.81 7.44 17.33
C ALA A 204 -14.30 7.11 17.34
N ASN A 205 -15.10 7.83 16.56
CA ASN A 205 -16.51 7.53 16.42
C ASN A 205 -16.92 7.34 14.96
N MET A 206 -18.04 6.65 14.77
CA MET A 206 -18.69 6.45 13.48
C MET A 206 -20.20 6.45 13.67
N LYS A 207 -20.92 7.08 12.74
CA LYS A 207 -22.39 7.04 12.71
C LYS A 207 -22.87 6.02 11.69
N ALA A 208 -23.87 5.26 12.04
CA ALA A 208 -24.56 4.33 11.15
C ALA A 208 -26.08 4.47 11.30
N SER A 209 -26.85 4.21 10.24
CA SER A 209 -28.30 4.15 10.37
C SER A 209 -28.72 2.83 11.01
N ARG A 210 -29.78 2.86 11.82
CA ARG A 210 -30.35 1.65 12.42
C ARG A 210 -30.76 0.62 11.37
N GLN A 211 -31.39 1.10 10.31
CA GLN A 211 -31.82 0.27 9.19
C GLN A 211 -30.62 -0.49 8.57
N ALA A 212 -29.52 0.21 8.28
CA ALA A 212 -28.33 -0.44 7.72
C ALA A 212 -27.69 -1.46 8.67
N LEU A 213 -27.75 -1.22 10.00
CA LEU A 213 -27.27 -2.18 11.00
C LEU A 213 -28.18 -3.40 11.15
N ASP A 214 -29.49 -3.24 10.95
CA ASP A 214 -30.46 -4.31 11.00
C ASP A 214 -30.44 -5.15 9.71
N ASP A 215 -30.33 -4.50 8.54
CA ASP A 215 -30.33 -5.16 7.23
C ASP A 215 -29.03 -5.90 6.93
N VAL A 216 -27.90 -5.43 7.48
CA VAL A 216 -26.57 -5.95 7.18
C VAL A 216 -25.89 -6.45 8.46
N SER A 217 -26.12 -7.72 8.77
CA SER A 217 -25.67 -8.34 10.04
C SER A 217 -24.17 -8.26 10.33
N PHE A 218 -23.32 -8.25 9.28
CA PHE A 218 -21.87 -8.15 9.46
C PHE A 218 -21.37 -6.70 9.63
N LEU A 219 -22.22 -5.68 9.34
CA LEU A 219 -21.80 -4.28 9.33
C LEU A 219 -21.34 -3.82 10.72
N ARG A 220 -22.01 -4.27 11.77
CA ARG A 220 -21.64 -3.92 13.14
C ARG A 220 -20.24 -4.43 13.51
N SER A 221 -19.97 -5.70 13.27
CA SER A 221 -18.64 -6.28 13.56
C SER A 221 -17.53 -5.62 12.72
N MET A 222 -17.82 -5.29 11.48
CA MET A 222 -16.88 -4.56 10.62
C MET A 222 -16.58 -3.15 11.17
N ILE A 223 -17.59 -2.43 11.64
CA ILE A 223 -17.42 -1.10 12.23
C ILE A 223 -16.58 -1.20 13.51
N ASP A 224 -16.89 -2.16 14.39
CA ASP A 224 -16.16 -2.37 15.64
C ASP A 224 -14.68 -2.66 15.37
N GLN A 225 -14.38 -3.59 14.46
CA GLN A 225 -13.00 -3.91 14.07
C GLN A 225 -12.27 -2.70 13.47
N ARG A 226 -12.97 -1.92 12.64
CA ARG A 226 -12.39 -0.71 12.04
C ARG A 226 -12.07 0.37 13.06
N LEU A 227 -12.94 0.57 14.03
CA LEU A 227 -12.72 1.55 15.10
C LEU A 227 -11.55 1.12 15.98
N LEU A 228 -11.51 -0.15 16.40
CA LEU A 228 -10.39 -0.69 17.18
C LEU A 228 -9.05 -0.57 16.44
N TYR A 229 -9.04 -0.88 15.13
CA TYR A 229 -7.85 -0.69 14.32
C TYR A 229 -7.39 0.78 14.27
N LYS A 230 -8.32 1.73 14.12
CA LYS A 230 -7.98 3.17 14.12
C LYS A 230 -7.40 3.63 15.46
N LEU A 231 -7.90 3.10 16.60
CA LEU A 231 -7.34 3.37 17.91
C LEU A 231 -5.90 2.86 18.00
N ALA A 232 -5.68 1.58 17.67
CA ALA A 232 -4.35 0.97 17.70
C ALA A 232 -3.37 1.68 16.75
N TYR A 233 -3.84 2.10 15.57
CA TYR A 233 -3.04 2.87 14.64
C TYR A 233 -2.58 4.21 15.24
N ARG A 234 -3.52 4.94 15.87
CA ARG A 234 -3.21 6.23 16.50
C ARG A 234 -2.33 6.06 17.73
N GLU A 235 -2.55 5.02 18.52
CA GLU A 235 -1.71 4.65 19.66
C GLU A 235 -0.26 4.44 19.21
N GLU A 236 -0.01 3.59 18.20
CA GLU A 236 1.34 3.30 17.71
C GLU A 236 2.08 4.57 17.26
N VAL A 237 1.40 5.47 16.53
CA VAL A 237 1.97 6.74 16.10
C VAL A 237 2.30 7.62 17.32
N GLN A 238 1.38 7.71 18.30
CA GLN A 238 1.57 8.53 19.49
C GLN A 238 2.68 7.99 20.41
N MET A 239 2.82 6.67 20.52
CA MET A 239 3.91 6.06 21.28
C MET A 239 5.29 6.39 20.73
N LEU A 240 5.41 6.51 19.39
CA LEU A 240 6.69 6.86 18.75
C LEU A 240 6.91 8.37 18.67
N THR A 241 5.95 9.13 18.17
CA THR A 241 6.15 10.52 17.73
C THR A 241 5.32 11.55 18.48
N GLY A 242 4.59 11.14 19.52
CA GLY A 242 3.79 12.07 20.33
C GLY A 242 4.64 13.20 20.91
N ASP A 243 4.18 14.44 20.80
CA ASP A 243 4.91 15.67 21.13
C ASP A 243 4.62 16.23 22.52
N ASN A 244 3.81 15.51 23.32
CA ASN A 244 3.35 15.96 24.64
C ASN A 244 2.54 17.28 24.65
N THR A 245 2.10 17.77 23.49
CA THR A 245 1.27 18.98 23.45
C THR A 245 -0.19 18.65 23.67
N GLY A 246 -0.88 19.36 24.56
CA GLY A 246 -2.30 19.17 24.85
C GLY A 246 -2.66 17.74 25.25
N GLN A 247 -3.39 17.02 24.40
CA GLN A 247 -3.82 15.65 24.65
C GLN A 247 -2.92 14.59 24.01
N ASN A 248 -1.81 14.96 23.38
CA ASN A 248 -0.87 14.02 22.82
C ASN A 248 -0.05 13.32 23.92
N LEU A 249 0.34 12.07 23.66
CA LEU A 249 1.30 11.35 24.49
C LEU A 249 2.69 11.97 24.34
N HIS A 250 3.57 11.69 25.30
CA HIS A 250 4.99 11.99 25.15
C HIS A 250 5.69 10.74 24.57
N GLY A 251 5.88 10.70 23.26
CA GLY A 251 6.45 9.57 22.52
C GLY A 251 7.92 9.32 22.82
N ILE A 252 8.45 8.20 22.34
CA ILE A 252 9.85 7.82 22.56
C ILE A 252 10.80 8.73 21.77
N ILE A 253 10.51 9.01 20.50
CA ILE A 253 11.41 9.76 19.61
C ILE A 253 11.70 11.18 20.11
N PRO A 254 10.72 11.99 20.54
CA PRO A 254 11.00 13.31 21.08
C PRO A 254 11.84 13.33 22.34
N GLN A 255 11.82 12.22 23.11
CA GLN A 255 12.58 12.08 24.36
C GLN A 255 13.95 11.41 24.14
N ALA A 256 14.11 10.67 23.03
CA ALA A 256 15.33 9.91 22.73
C ALA A 256 16.54 10.83 22.56
N THR A 257 17.70 10.34 22.97
CA THR A 257 18.98 11.02 22.77
C THR A 257 19.30 11.07 21.26
N ALA A 258 19.73 12.22 20.79
CA ALA A 258 20.19 12.34 19.41
C ALA A 258 21.43 11.47 19.16
N PHE A 259 21.49 10.87 17.97
CA PHE A 259 22.64 10.07 17.58
C PHE A 259 23.89 10.92 17.50
N ALA A 260 24.91 10.53 18.26
CA ALA A 260 26.24 11.10 18.24
C ALA A 260 27.25 9.94 18.14
N ALA A 261 27.92 9.85 17.00
CA ALA A 261 28.90 8.77 16.77
C ALA A 261 30.09 8.93 17.70
N ALA A 262 30.44 7.88 18.47
CA ALA A 262 31.64 7.89 19.31
C ALA A 262 32.93 7.97 18.48
N PHE A 263 32.92 7.47 17.26
CA PHE A 263 33.97 7.61 16.25
C PHE A 263 33.35 7.51 14.85
N THR A 264 34.05 7.99 13.84
CA THR A 264 33.58 7.95 12.45
C THR A 264 34.34 6.89 11.67
N PRO A 265 33.72 5.77 11.25
CA PRO A 265 34.33 4.81 10.36
C PRO A 265 34.64 5.43 8.99
N THR A 266 35.69 4.94 8.32
CA THR A 266 35.97 5.32 6.92
C THR A 266 34.82 4.84 6.04
N ALA A 267 34.23 5.73 5.22
CA ALA A 267 33.07 5.46 4.35
C ALA A 267 31.86 4.89 5.12
N ALA A 268 31.46 5.59 6.20
CA ALA A 268 30.36 5.17 7.06
C ALA A 268 29.06 4.89 6.29
N SER A 269 28.57 3.65 6.39
CA SER A 269 27.32 3.19 5.81
C SER A 269 26.14 3.33 6.79
N ALA A 270 24.91 3.10 6.31
CA ALA A 270 23.72 3.02 7.17
C ALA A 270 23.87 1.90 8.23
N ILE A 271 24.49 0.79 7.86
CA ILE A 271 24.75 -0.37 8.74
C ILE A 271 25.68 0.01 9.88
N ASP A 272 26.74 0.78 9.58
CA ASP A 272 27.70 1.26 10.57
C ASP A 272 27.04 2.23 11.56
N ARG A 273 26.19 3.13 11.07
CA ARG A 273 25.44 4.05 11.95
C ARG A 273 24.55 3.33 12.93
N LEU A 274 23.84 2.30 12.46
CA LEU A 274 23.02 1.46 13.35
C LEU A 274 23.89 0.69 14.35
N ARG A 275 25.08 0.24 13.98
CA ARG A 275 26.02 -0.38 14.94
C ARG A 275 26.52 0.61 15.98
N LEU A 276 26.83 1.84 15.56
CA LEU A 276 27.26 2.91 16.45
C LEU A 276 26.13 3.38 17.38
N SER A 277 24.87 3.31 16.94
CA SER A 277 23.74 3.61 17.82
C SER A 277 23.59 2.58 18.94
N ILE A 278 23.86 1.27 18.68
CA ILE A 278 23.94 0.26 19.74
C ILE A 278 25.06 0.62 20.72
N LEU A 279 26.23 1.02 20.20
CA LEU A 279 27.35 1.41 21.05
C LEU A 279 26.98 2.59 21.95
N GLN A 280 26.29 3.62 21.42
CA GLN A 280 25.85 4.77 22.20
C GLN A 280 24.88 4.37 23.31
N VAL A 281 23.93 3.44 23.06
CA VAL A 281 23.03 2.89 24.08
C VAL A 281 23.82 2.10 25.13
N ALA A 282 24.81 1.31 24.69
CA ALA A 282 25.66 0.53 25.60
C ALA A 282 26.58 1.42 26.49
N LEU A 283 27.07 2.54 25.94
CA LEU A 283 27.82 3.54 26.72
C LEU A 283 26.96 4.24 27.78
N ALA A 284 25.64 4.28 27.59
CA ALA A 284 24.69 4.73 28.59
C ALA A 284 24.29 3.62 29.58
N GLU A 285 25.00 2.47 29.55
CA GLU A 285 24.82 1.29 30.43
C GLU A 285 23.50 0.53 30.22
N TYR A 286 22.89 0.68 29.01
CA TYR A 286 21.68 -0.07 28.65
C TYR A 286 21.97 -1.10 27.56
N PRO A 287 21.45 -2.35 27.67
CA PRO A 287 21.50 -3.31 26.58
C PRO A 287 20.42 -2.97 25.56
N ALA A 288 20.82 -2.59 24.35
CA ALA A 288 19.87 -2.38 23.24
C ALA A 288 19.10 -3.69 22.97
N SER A 289 17.79 -3.59 22.78
CA SER A 289 16.90 -4.74 22.57
C SER A 289 16.33 -4.84 21.16
N GLY A 290 16.46 -3.79 20.33
CA GLY A 290 15.99 -3.79 18.95
C GLY A 290 16.11 -2.47 18.24
N PHE A 291 15.68 -2.47 16.99
CA PHE A 291 15.60 -1.31 16.12
C PHE A 291 14.17 -1.09 15.64
N VAL A 292 13.78 0.17 15.50
CA VAL A 292 12.58 0.57 14.78
C VAL A 292 13.00 1.39 13.57
N LEU A 293 12.60 0.95 12.37
CA LEU A 293 12.97 1.56 11.09
C LEU A 293 11.72 1.71 10.20
N HIS A 294 11.79 2.63 9.25
CA HIS A 294 10.80 2.68 8.19
C HIS A 294 11.03 1.52 7.19
N PRO A 295 9.98 0.86 6.66
CA PRO A 295 10.14 -0.27 5.72
C PRO A 295 11.00 0.05 4.50
N THR A 296 10.93 1.29 4.00
CA THR A 296 11.76 1.75 2.88
C THR A 296 13.25 1.74 3.24
N ASP A 297 13.60 2.14 4.47
CA ASP A 297 15.00 2.20 4.90
C ASP A 297 15.55 0.82 5.21
N TRP A 298 14.72 -0.06 5.78
CA TRP A 298 15.07 -1.47 5.94
C TRP A 298 15.35 -2.14 4.59
N ALA A 299 14.48 -1.92 3.60
CA ALA A 299 14.69 -2.44 2.25
C ALA A 299 16.01 -1.91 1.60
N LYS A 300 16.38 -0.64 1.81
CA LYS A 300 17.65 -0.11 1.34
C LYS A 300 18.84 -0.83 1.98
N ILE A 301 18.75 -1.15 3.27
CA ILE A 301 19.80 -1.89 4.00
C ILE A 301 19.91 -3.32 3.47
N GLU A 302 18.79 -4.02 3.26
CA GLU A 302 18.78 -5.36 2.68
C GLU A 302 19.36 -5.42 1.26
N LEU A 303 19.10 -4.38 0.46
CA LEU A 303 19.58 -4.27 -0.90
C LEU A 303 21.03 -3.78 -1.01
N THR A 304 21.72 -3.54 0.10
CA THR A 304 23.13 -3.13 0.08
C THR A 304 24.00 -4.24 -0.49
N LYS A 305 24.81 -3.90 -1.51
CA LYS A 305 25.69 -4.83 -2.22
C LYS A 305 27.14 -4.48 -1.97
N ASP A 306 27.99 -5.48 -2.08
CA ASP A 306 29.45 -5.32 -2.10
C ASP A 306 29.96 -4.86 -3.48
N GLY A 307 31.27 -4.64 -3.60
CA GLY A 307 31.90 -4.21 -4.86
C GLY A 307 31.75 -5.23 -6.02
N GLU A 308 31.34 -6.46 -5.74
CA GLU A 308 31.10 -7.53 -6.70
C GLU A 308 29.60 -7.77 -6.97
N ASN A 309 28.73 -6.82 -6.58
CA ASN A 309 27.27 -6.89 -6.72
C ASN A 309 26.57 -8.02 -5.94
N ARG A 310 27.21 -8.58 -4.90
CA ARG A 310 26.58 -9.55 -4.00
C ARG A 310 25.87 -8.84 -2.85
N TYR A 311 24.71 -9.34 -2.44
CA TYR A 311 24.01 -8.80 -1.28
C TYR A 311 24.79 -9.10 0.01
N ILE A 312 24.94 -8.11 0.88
CA ILE A 312 25.65 -8.23 2.15
C ILE A 312 24.76 -8.88 3.21
N ILE A 313 23.52 -8.44 3.30
CA ILE A 313 22.54 -8.88 4.32
C ILE A 313 21.40 -9.67 3.67
N GLY A 314 20.86 -9.19 2.57
CA GLY A 314 19.73 -9.80 1.89
C GLY A 314 20.06 -11.18 1.33
N ASN A 315 19.23 -12.16 1.64
CA ASN A 315 19.30 -13.48 1.02
C ASN A 315 18.04 -13.72 0.17
N PRO A 316 18.11 -13.59 -1.16
CA PRO A 316 16.95 -13.78 -2.03
C PRO A 316 16.35 -15.19 -2.00
N ALA A 317 17.12 -16.17 -1.55
CA ALA A 317 16.72 -17.58 -1.51
C ALA A 317 16.05 -17.99 -0.18
N GLY A 318 15.99 -17.12 0.82
CA GLY A 318 15.44 -17.45 2.13
C GLY A 318 14.79 -16.26 2.83
N THR A 319 13.68 -16.50 3.53
CA THR A 319 13.05 -15.54 4.43
C THR A 319 13.66 -15.68 5.82
N LEU A 320 14.51 -14.75 6.21
CA LEU A 320 15.00 -14.62 7.58
C LEU A 320 14.16 -13.57 8.31
N ALA A 321 13.96 -13.77 9.62
CA ALA A 321 13.37 -12.73 10.45
C ALA A 321 14.24 -11.45 10.38
N PRO A 322 13.67 -10.26 10.24
CA PRO A 322 14.45 -9.02 10.17
C PRO A 322 15.31 -8.84 11.42
N SER A 323 16.61 -8.98 11.26
CA SER A 323 17.57 -8.83 12.35
C SER A 323 18.85 -8.16 11.86
N LEU A 324 19.44 -7.32 12.70
CA LEU A 324 20.68 -6.62 12.40
C LEU A 324 21.55 -6.60 13.67
N TRP A 325 22.81 -7.02 13.54
CA TRP A 325 23.75 -7.12 14.68
C TRP A 325 23.21 -7.97 15.84
N GLY A 326 22.41 -9.01 15.54
CA GLY A 326 21.81 -9.89 16.55
C GLY A 326 20.56 -9.32 17.24
N LEU A 327 20.11 -8.13 16.87
CA LEU A 327 18.91 -7.50 17.40
C LEU A 327 17.76 -7.54 16.40
N PRO A 328 16.51 -7.74 16.83
CA PRO A 328 15.36 -7.71 15.96
C PRO A 328 15.14 -6.31 15.38
N VAL A 329 14.75 -6.26 14.10
CA VAL A 329 14.36 -5.04 13.41
C VAL A 329 12.85 -5.02 13.24
N VAL A 330 12.21 -3.98 13.73
CA VAL A 330 10.78 -3.72 13.54
C VAL A 330 10.61 -2.67 12.47
N ALA A 331 10.11 -3.11 11.30
CA ALA A 331 9.82 -2.22 10.19
C ALA A 331 8.36 -1.72 10.29
N THR A 332 8.16 -0.43 10.56
CA THR A 332 6.83 0.19 10.66
C THR A 332 6.77 1.53 9.94
N GLN A 333 5.60 1.82 9.35
CA GLN A 333 5.33 3.12 8.75
C GLN A 333 4.98 4.21 9.79
N ALA A 334 4.97 3.88 11.09
CA ALA A 334 4.72 4.84 12.15
C ALA A 334 5.91 5.77 12.41
N ILE A 335 7.11 5.40 11.96
CA ILE A 335 8.30 6.24 11.98
C ILE A 335 8.52 6.90 10.62
N SER A 336 9.07 8.09 10.60
CA SER A 336 9.38 8.79 9.35
C SER A 336 10.52 8.10 8.60
N ALA A 337 10.46 8.12 7.27
CA ALA A 337 11.58 7.64 6.44
C ALA A 337 12.89 8.38 6.77
N ASN A 338 13.99 7.69 6.62
CA ASN A 338 15.33 8.13 7.00
C ASN A 338 15.52 8.44 8.50
N THR A 339 14.68 7.84 9.35
CA THR A 339 14.82 7.97 10.80
C THR A 339 14.90 6.58 11.41
N PHE A 340 15.82 6.38 12.34
CA PHE A 340 15.91 5.17 13.13
C PHE A 340 15.67 5.45 14.61
N LEU A 341 15.21 4.46 15.32
CA LEU A 341 15.15 4.43 16.76
C LEU A 341 15.77 3.12 17.25
N THR A 342 16.82 3.23 18.04
CA THR A 342 17.52 2.11 18.69
C THR A 342 17.38 2.27 20.19
N GLY A 343 17.12 1.19 20.92
CA GLY A 343 17.07 1.34 22.38
C GLY A 343 16.75 0.06 23.13
N ALA A 344 16.74 0.19 24.45
CA ALA A 344 16.32 -0.83 25.41
C ALA A 344 14.83 -0.68 25.69
N PHE A 345 13.96 -1.10 24.77
CA PHE A 345 12.52 -0.81 24.80
C PHE A 345 11.82 -1.29 26.07
N ARG A 346 12.10 -2.53 26.52
CA ARG A 346 11.44 -3.10 27.71
C ARG A 346 11.90 -2.49 29.02
N LEU A 347 13.16 -2.03 29.07
CA LEU A 347 13.72 -1.44 30.29
C LEU A 347 13.49 0.07 30.35
N GLY A 348 13.54 0.74 29.19
CA GLY A 348 13.51 2.19 29.10
C GLY A 348 12.13 2.80 29.00
N ALA A 349 11.11 2.04 28.57
CA ALA A 349 9.75 2.56 28.39
C ALA A 349 8.68 1.57 28.82
N GLN A 350 7.55 2.11 29.29
CA GLN A 350 6.40 1.34 29.72
C GLN A 350 5.10 2.05 29.34
N VAL A 351 4.13 1.27 28.84
CA VAL A 351 2.77 1.74 28.57
C VAL A 351 1.86 1.33 29.72
N PHE A 352 1.05 2.24 30.18
CA PHE A 352 0.08 2.01 31.24
C PHE A 352 -1.32 2.18 30.71
N ASP A 353 -2.10 1.10 30.73
CA ASP A 353 -3.51 1.14 30.37
C ASP A 353 -4.34 1.53 31.58
N ARG A 354 -5.17 2.56 31.43
CA ARG A 354 -6.19 2.93 32.41
C ARG A 354 -7.51 2.26 32.06
N TRP A 355 -7.88 2.31 30.78
CA TRP A 355 -8.99 1.59 30.21
C TRP A 355 -8.51 0.84 28.97
N ASP A 356 -8.86 -0.43 28.92
CA ASP A 356 -8.70 -1.22 27.71
C ASP A 356 -9.59 -0.63 26.60
N ALA A 357 -9.25 -0.88 25.34
CA ALA A 357 -10.05 -0.41 24.22
C ALA A 357 -11.48 -0.98 24.32
N ARG A 358 -12.48 -0.11 24.33
CA ARG A 358 -13.89 -0.46 24.43
C ARG A 358 -14.68 0.19 23.31
N VAL A 359 -15.76 -0.45 22.91
CA VAL A 359 -16.70 0.05 21.92
C VAL A 359 -18.06 0.21 22.57
N GLU A 360 -18.62 1.41 22.50
CA GLU A 360 -19.92 1.74 23.07
C GLU A 360 -20.83 2.30 21.96
N THR A 361 -22.13 2.08 22.12
CA THR A 361 -23.15 2.60 21.21
C THR A 361 -24.05 3.57 21.95
N GLY A 362 -24.35 4.69 21.33
CA GLY A 362 -25.20 5.72 21.93
C GLY A 362 -25.86 6.61 20.88
N TYR A 363 -26.63 7.56 21.37
CA TYR A 363 -27.27 8.60 20.54
C TYR A 363 -26.68 9.96 20.89
N VAL A 364 -26.35 10.74 19.89
CA VAL A 364 -25.75 12.07 20.03
C VAL A 364 -26.61 13.08 19.26
N ASN A 365 -26.97 14.18 19.90
CA ASN A 365 -27.82 15.24 19.35
C ASN A 365 -29.16 14.70 18.81
N ASP A 366 -29.40 14.85 17.52
CA ASP A 366 -30.62 14.47 16.81
C ASP A 366 -30.60 13.05 16.22
N ASP A 367 -29.62 12.23 16.60
CA ASP A 367 -29.48 10.85 16.13
C ASP A 367 -30.74 10.00 16.38
N PHE A 368 -31.41 10.21 17.52
CA PHE A 368 -32.63 9.49 17.86
C PHE A 368 -33.76 9.77 16.87
N THR A 369 -33.94 11.04 16.50
CA THR A 369 -35.01 11.45 15.57
C THR A 369 -34.73 11.09 14.10
N ARG A 370 -33.44 10.83 13.80
CA ARG A 370 -32.97 10.45 12.46
C ARG A 370 -32.70 8.98 12.27
N ASN A 371 -33.02 8.15 13.28
CA ASN A 371 -32.70 6.73 13.27
C ASN A 371 -31.19 6.43 13.05
N LEU A 372 -30.32 7.27 13.59
CA LEU A 372 -28.88 7.09 13.58
C LEU A 372 -28.41 6.55 14.93
N VAL A 373 -27.34 5.78 14.90
CA VAL A 373 -26.61 5.32 16.07
C VAL A 373 -25.15 5.73 15.94
N THR A 374 -24.63 6.38 16.97
CA THR A 374 -23.22 6.69 17.07
C THR A 374 -22.51 5.56 17.81
N ILE A 375 -21.51 4.98 17.18
CA ILE A 375 -20.63 3.95 17.73
C ILE A 375 -19.33 4.65 18.07
N LEU A 376 -18.97 4.63 19.37
CA LEU A 376 -17.77 5.24 19.92
C LEU A 376 -16.81 4.15 20.36
N ALA A 377 -15.56 4.23 19.88
CA ALA A 377 -14.48 3.44 20.41
C ALA A 377 -13.49 4.35 21.14
N GLU A 378 -13.08 3.97 22.34
CA GLU A 378 -12.12 4.73 23.11
C GLU A 378 -11.22 3.83 23.94
N GLN A 379 -10.02 4.34 24.21
CA GLN A 379 -9.07 3.77 25.15
C GLN A 379 -8.36 4.89 25.87
N ARG A 380 -7.88 4.60 27.08
CA ARG A 380 -7.16 5.57 27.90
C ARG A 380 -5.88 4.98 28.40
N LEU A 381 -4.76 5.64 28.09
CA LEU A 381 -3.44 5.14 28.41
C LEU A 381 -2.47 6.29 28.72
N ALA A 382 -1.37 5.94 29.36
CA ALA A 382 -0.21 6.80 29.59
C ALA A 382 1.06 6.06 29.16
N MET A 383 2.11 6.79 28.82
CA MET A 383 3.39 6.23 28.45
C MET A 383 4.50 6.88 29.25
N ALA A 384 5.30 6.07 29.94
CA ALA A 384 6.51 6.49 30.63
C ALA A 384 7.75 6.14 29.82
N VAL A 385 8.66 7.08 29.67
CA VAL A 385 10.03 6.85 29.24
C VAL A 385 10.92 7.14 30.45
N TYR A 386 11.35 6.09 31.13
CA TYR A 386 12.10 6.22 32.38
C TYR A 386 13.48 6.84 32.20
N ARG A 387 14.15 6.43 31.12
CA ARG A 387 15.50 6.88 30.83
C ARG A 387 15.64 7.24 29.35
N PRO A 388 15.65 8.52 28.99
CA PRO A 388 15.88 8.98 27.62
C PRO A 388 17.18 8.45 26.99
N ALA A 389 18.25 8.33 27.79
CA ALA A 389 19.55 7.81 27.33
C ALA A 389 19.51 6.33 26.90
N ALA A 390 18.50 5.57 27.29
CA ALA A 390 18.27 4.21 26.82
C ALA A 390 17.79 4.13 25.36
N PHE A 391 17.48 5.29 24.75
CA PHE A 391 17.00 5.40 23.37
C PHE A 391 17.85 6.38 22.59
N VAL A 392 18.19 6.00 21.35
CA VAL A 392 18.95 6.80 20.41
C VAL A 392 18.20 6.92 19.10
N THR A 393 18.01 8.13 18.62
CA THR A 393 17.35 8.42 17.34
C THR A 393 18.26 9.25 16.44
N GLY A 394 18.14 9.03 15.15
CA GLY A 394 18.92 9.78 14.15
C GLY A 394 18.55 9.43 12.72
N ALA A 395 19.24 10.05 11.75
CA ALA A 395 19.06 9.72 10.36
C ALA A 395 19.76 8.41 10.00
N VAL A 396 19.10 7.55 9.20
CA VAL A 396 19.66 6.27 8.72
C VAL A 396 20.81 6.49 7.75
N THR A 397 20.60 7.35 6.75
CA THR A 397 21.64 7.72 5.80
C THR A 397 22.53 8.81 6.40
N PRO A 398 23.85 8.72 6.24
CA PRO A 398 24.72 9.85 6.56
C PRO A 398 24.21 11.08 5.80
N SER A 399 24.09 12.23 6.46
CA SER A 399 23.96 13.48 5.74
C SER A 399 25.19 13.58 4.84
N GLY A 400 24.96 13.59 3.52
CA GLY A 400 26.03 13.63 2.55
C GLY A 400 26.96 14.80 2.84
N GLY A 401 28.25 14.50 2.88
CA GLY A 401 29.28 15.51 2.79
C GLY A 401 29.34 16.04 1.38
#